data_0a878371da0a953cf3353e5248117359
#
_entry.id   0a878371da0a953cf3353e5248117359
#
_cell.length_a   1.000
_cell.length_b   1.000
_cell.length_c   1.000
_cell.angle_alpha   90.00
_cell.angle_beta   90.00
_cell.angle_gamma   90.00
#
_symmetry.space_group_name_H-M   'P 1'
#
loop_
_entity.id
_entity.type
_entity.pdbx_description
1 polymer ?
#
loop_
_entity_poly.entity_id
_entity_poly.type
_entity_poly.pdbx_seq_one_letter_code
_entity_poly.pdbx_strand_id
1 'polypeptide(L)'
;IPVFAGRGGGTSNAATLLKHLTKKSLNKKILSKITKEVGTDLGLFFHNQGYQKNSSSVINLNKKHNFHFLLIFPFIKSSTKSVYAKVKNYSKMKKPFNKSLAFRKNFIELLINSKNDLQSIVERKHKILRKLLLSIKEFKGCYFSRMTGSGSTCYGLFVDKNSSLVALKKLRKKYPKFWFSIAKTI
;
A
#
# COMPACT_ATOMS: atom_id res chain seq x y z
N ILE A 1 -6.20 -11.98 6.78
CA ILE A 1 -6.26 -10.58 6.29
C ILE A 1 -7.73 -10.21 6.22
N PRO A 2 -8.15 -9.08 6.83
CA PRO A 2 -9.55 -8.66 6.75
C PRO A 2 -10.02 -8.44 5.31
N VAL A 3 -11.27 -8.85 5.03
CA VAL A 3 -11.93 -8.66 3.73
C VAL A 3 -12.27 -7.17 3.55
N PHE A 4 -12.26 -6.67 2.33
CA PHE A 4 -12.49 -5.26 1.98
C PHE A 4 -11.49 -4.26 2.60
N ALA A 5 -10.31 -4.72 2.93
CA ALA A 5 -9.28 -3.89 3.56
C ALA A 5 -8.44 -3.03 2.59
N GLY A 6 -8.70 -3.06 1.28
CA GLY A 6 -7.93 -2.30 0.27
C GLY A 6 -6.47 -2.77 0.15
N ARG A 7 -6.20 -4.07 0.35
CA ARG A 7 -4.85 -4.65 0.42
C ARG A 7 -4.51 -5.62 -0.72
N GLY A 8 -5.34 -5.68 -1.74
CA GLY A 8 -5.12 -6.57 -2.89
C GLY A 8 -5.12 -8.07 -2.54
N GLY A 9 -5.86 -8.50 -1.50
CA GLY A 9 -5.82 -9.87 -0.99
C GLY A 9 -6.17 -10.91 -2.05
N GLY A 10 -7.22 -10.70 -2.84
CA GLY A 10 -7.60 -11.59 -3.94
C GLY A 10 -6.50 -11.70 -5.00
N THR A 11 -5.93 -10.58 -5.40
CA THR A 11 -4.82 -10.52 -6.37
C THR A 11 -3.55 -11.19 -5.84
N SER A 12 -3.25 -11.02 -4.54
CA SER A 12 -2.14 -11.72 -3.88
C SER A 12 -2.31 -13.23 -3.87
N ASN A 13 -3.53 -13.71 -3.56
CA ASN A 13 -3.84 -15.14 -3.61
C ASN A 13 -3.70 -15.70 -5.03
N ALA A 14 -4.21 -15.00 -6.03
CA ALA A 14 -4.05 -15.36 -7.43
C ALA A 14 -2.57 -15.42 -7.86
N ALA A 15 -1.76 -14.43 -7.45
CA ALA A 15 -0.32 -14.43 -7.72
C ALA A 15 0.40 -15.61 -7.06
N THR A 16 0.03 -15.97 -5.83
CA THR A 16 0.59 -17.12 -5.11
C THR A 16 0.26 -18.42 -5.82
N LEU A 17 -1.01 -18.59 -6.23
CA LEU A 17 -1.46 -19.77 -6.99
C LEU A 17 -0.71 -19.87 -8.33
N LEU A 18 -0.61 -18.76 -9.08
CA LEU A 18 0.10 -18.73 -10.35
C LEU A 18 1.59 -19.09 -10.19
N LYS A 19 2.27 -18.55 -9.18
CA LYS A 19 3.67 -18.91 -8.88
C LYS A 19 3.84 -20.40 -8.61
N HIS A 20 2.87 -21.01 -7.93
CA HIS A 20 2.90 -22.42 -7.62
C HIS A 20 2.66 -23.28 -8.87
N LEU A 21 1.62 -22.99 -9.64
CA LEU A 21 1.25 -23.73 -10.84
C LEU A 21 2.27 -23.64 -11.98
N THR A 22 2.93 -22.48 -12.13
CA THR A 22 3.84 -22.23 -13.26
C THR A 22 5.31 -22.45 -12.93
N LYS A 23 5.63 -22.97 -11.74
CA LYS A 23 7.02 -23.19 -11.26
C LYS A 23 7.93 -21.99 -11.53
N LYS A 24 7.41 -20.77 -11.40
CA LYS A 24 8.07 -19.47 -11.61
C LYS A 24 8.39 -19.07 -13.06
N SER A 25 7.98 -19.84 -14.07
CA SER A 25 8.24 -19.52 -15.50
C SER A 25 7.00 -18.97 -16.21
N LEU A 26 6.45 -17.84 -15.75
CA LEU A 26 5.34 -17.16 -16.43
C LEU A 26 5.87 -16.29 -17.58
N ASN A 27 5.44 -16.61 -18.80
CA ASN A 27 5.69 -15.75 -19.97
C ASN A 27 4.99 -14.40 -19.74
N LYS A 28 5.69 -13.30 -20.04
CA LYS A 28 5.17 -11.92 -19.90
C LYS A 28 3.84 -11.70 -20.62
N LYS A 29 3.65 -12.35 -21.79
CA LYS A 29 2.40 -12.25 -22.58
C LYS A 29 1.22 -12.90 -21.87
N ILE A 30 1.44 -14.06 -21.25
CA ILE A 30 0.44 -14.78 -20.45
C ILE A 30 0.12 -13.99 -19.18
N LEU A 31 1.13 -13.50 -18.48
CA LEU A 31 0.94 -12.68 -17.28
C LEU A 31 0.12 -11.42 -17.59
N SER A 32 0.38 -10.76 -18.72
CA SER A 32 -0.39 -9.58 -19.14
C SER A 32 -1.88 -9.88 -19.41
N LYS A 33 -2.19 -11.04 -20.00
CA LYS A 33 -3.59 -11.49 -20.20
C LYS A 33 -4.27 -11.73 -18.86
N ILE A 34 -3.63 -12.49 -17.97
CA ILE A 34 -4.21 -12.83 -16.66
C ILE A 34 -4.37 -11.55 -15.79
N THR A 35 -3.45 -10.59 -15.90
CA THR A 35 -3.53 -9.30 -15.18
C THR A 35 -4.80 -8.52 -15.54
N LYS A 36 -5.25 -8.59 -16.80
CA LYS A 36 -6.49 -7.91 -17.24
C LYS A 36 -7.74 -8.51 -16.60
N GLU A 37 -7.75 -9.83 -16.40
CA GLU A 37 -8.90 -10.58 -15.84
C GLU A 37 -8.92 -10.52 -14.29
N VAL A 38 -7.77 -10.72 -13.66
CA VAL A 38 -7.66 -10.86 -12.20
C VAL A 38 -7.53 -9.52 -11.49
N GLY A 39 -6.82 -8.57 -12.10
CA GLY A 39 -6.59 -7.23 -11.55
C GLY A 39 -5.22 -6.68 -11.87
N THR A 40 -5.17 -5.37 -12.08
CA THR A 40 -4.00 -4.64 -12.57
C THR A 40 -2.78 -4.75 -11.65
N ASP A 41 -2.99 -4.99 -10.35
CA ASP A 41 -1.91 -5.08 -9.35
C ASP A 41 -1.18 -6.44 -9.38
N LEU A 42 -1.67 -7.42 -10.16
CA LEU A 42 -1.12 -8.78 -10.17
C LEU A 42 0.39 -8.80 -10.45
N GLY A 43 0.84 -7.98 -11.40
CA GLY A 43 2.26 -7.86 -11.76
C GLY A 43 3.17 -7.49 -10.60
N LEU A 44 2.70 -6.67 -9.66
CA LEU A 44 3.49 -6.25 -8.50
C LEU A 44 3.87 -7.43 -7.58
N PHE A 45 3.00 -8.42 -7.45
CA PHE A 45 3.23 -9.57 -6.57
C PHE A 45 4.30 -10.55 -7.08
N PHE A 46 4.80 -10.37 -8.32
CA PHE A 46 5.94 -11.11 -8.85
C PHE A 46 7.29 -10.45 -8.55
N HIS A 47 7.29 -9.29 -7.91
CA HIS A 47 8.46 -8.55 -7.48
C HIS A 47 8.46 -8.35 -5.97
N ASN A 48 9.63 -8.38 -5.34
CA ASN A 48 9.74 -8.11 -3.90
C ASN A 48 9.43 -6.64 -3.59
N GLN A 49 10.04 -5.73 -4.37
CA GLN A 49 9.76 -4.31 -4.33
C GLN A 49 9.75 -3.79 -5.76
N GLY A 50 8.66 -3.18 -6.17
CA GLY A 50 8.48 -2.72 -7.53
C GLY A 50 7.66 -1.45 -7.62
N TYR A 51 7.83 -0.76 -8.71
CA TYR A 51 7.05 0.39 -9.12
C TYR A 51 6.25 0.04 -10.37
N GLN A 52 4.93 0.11 -10.27
CA GLN A 52 4.06 -0.11 -11.42
C GLN A 52 3.87 1.20 -12.18
N LYS A 53 4.45 1.26 -13.39
CA LYS A 53 4.31 2.43 -14.27
C LYS A 53 2.95 2.47 -14.93
N ASN A 54 2.44 1.33 -15.34
CA ASN A 54 1.10 1.12 -15.92
C ASN A 54 0.67 -0.34 -15.69
N SER A 55 -0.51 -0.72 -16.15
CA SER A 55 -1.08 -2.08 -15.95
C SER A 55 -0.21 -3.22 -16.50
N SER A 56 0.71 -2.95 -17.42
CA SER A 56 1.55 -3.96 -18.08
C SER A 56 3.04 -3.84 -17.75
N SER A 57 3.45 -2.80 -17.03
CA SER A 57 4.86 -2.52 -16.76
C SER A 57 5.14 -2.27 -15.30
N VAL A 58 5.91 -3.18 -14.70
CA VAL A 58 6.46 -3.06 -13.35
C VAL A 58 7.99 -2.92 -13.45
N ILE A 59 8.53 -1.89 -12.82
CA ILE A 59 9.96 -1.66 -12.68
C ILE A 59 10.37 -2.26 -11.34
N ASN A 60 11.27 -3.24 -11.36
CA ASN A 60 11.83 -3.84 -10.15
C ASN A 60 12.85 -2.88 -9.52
N LEU A 61 12.83 -2.78 -8.20
CA LEU A 61 13.88 -2.09 -7.44
C LEU A 61 15.06 -3.03 -7.26
N ASN A 62 16.21 -2.67 -7.85
CA ASN A 62 17.43 -3.48 -7.75
C ASN A 62 17.96 -3.55 -6.31
N LYS A 63 17.74 -2.48 -5.51
CA LYS A 63 18.11 -2.44 -4.10
C LYS A 63 16.86 -2.52 -3.24
N LYS A 64 16.80 -3.51 -2.38
CA LYS A 64 15.71 -3.66 -1.40
C LYS A 64 15.88 -2.67 -0.24
N HIS A 65 14.78 -2.05 0.15
CA HIS A 65 14.72 -1.18 1.33
C HIS A 65 13.91 -1.86 2.43
N ASN A 66 14.50 -1.95 3.62
CA ASN A 66 13.82 -2.50 4.78
C ASN A 66 12.99 -1.42 5.46
N PHE A 67 11.67 -1.61 5.47
CA PHE A 67 10.72 -0.72 6.11
C PHE A 67 9.83 -1.47 7.08
N HIS A 68 9.38 -0.75 8.10
CA HIS A 68 8.42 -1.23 9.08
C HIS A 68 7.11 -0.45 8.93
N PHE A 69 6.01 -1.19 8.93
CA PHE A 69 4.68 -0.63 8.76
C PHE A 69 3.82 -0.97 9.96
N LEU A 70 3.04 0.00 10.41
CA LEU A 70 1.87 -0.24 11.23
C LEU A 70 0.63 -0.18 10.33
N LEU A 71 -0.12 -1.26 10.26
CA LEU A 71 -1.36 -1.38 9.49
C LEU A 71 -2.54 -1.33 10.45
N ILE A 72 -3.57 -0.53 10.13
CA ILE A 72 -4.78 -0.37 10.93
C ILE A 72 -5.99 -0.43 10.03
N PHE A 73 -6.89 -1.39 10.28
CA PHE A 73 -8.15 -1.51 9.56
C PHE A 73 -9.33 -1.15 10.48
N PRO A 74 -10.05 -0.07 10.18
CA PRO A 74 -11.15 0.43 11.03
C PRO A 74 -12.49 -0.26 10.76
N PHE A 75 -12.52 -1.37 10.02
CA PHE A 75 -13.72 -2.11 9.59
C PHE A 75 -14.74 -1.31 8.78
N ILE A 76 -14.30 -0.20 8.18
CA ILE A 76 -15.14 0.58 7.26
C ILE A 76 -15.08 -0.06 5.88
N LYS A 77 -16.23 -0.48 5.37
CA LYS A 77 -16.34 -1.01 4.00
C LYS A 77 -16.20 0.15 2.99
N SER A 78 -15.23 0.05 2.09
CA SER A 78 -15.01 1.00 1.00
C SER A 78 -15.14 0.28 -0.33
N SER A 79 -16.14 0.66 -1.12
CA SER A 79 -16.34 0.10 -2.47
C SER A 79 -15.33 0.71 -3.43
N THR A 80 -14.42 -0.10 -3.95
CA THR A 80 -13.42 0.32 -4.95
C THR A 80 -14.08 1.03 -6.12
N LYS A 81 -15.13 0.43 -6.72
CA LYS A 81 -15.90 1.02 -7.84
C LYS A 81 -16.43 2.42 -7.50
N SER A 82 -17.07 2.57 -6.33
CA SER A 82 -17.65 3.84 -5.89
C SER A 82 -16.60 4.92 -5.61
N VAL A 83 -15.41 4.53 -5.10
CA VAL A 83 -14.32 5.48 -4.83
C VAL A 83 -13.70 5.95 -6.14
N TYR A 84 -13.37 5.04 -7.05
CA TYR A 84 -12.81 5.39 -8.36
C TYR A 84 -13.74 6.28 -9.18
N ALA A 85 -15.05 6.03 -9.17
CA ALA A 85 -16.04 6.85 -9.88
C ALA A 85 -16.09 8.31 -9.41
N LYS A 86 -15.55 8.62 -8.22
CA LYS A 86 -15.52 9.98 -7.66
C LYS A 86 -14.20 10.70 -7.89
N VAL A 87 -13.22 10.07 -8.51
CA VAL A 87 -11.94 10.72 -8.85
C VAL A 87 -12.15 11.61 -10.07
N LYS A 88 -11.97 12.92 -9.89
CA LYS A 88 -12.03 13.88 -10.98
C LYS A 88 -10.70 14.03 -11.70
N ASN A 89 -9.60 14.05 -10.94
CA ASN A 89 -8.24 14.22 -11.48
C ASN A 89 -7.26 13.36 -10.72
N TYR A 90 -6.31 12.78 -11.44
CA TYR A 90 -5.20 12.03 -10.85
C TYR A 90 -3.95 12.90 -10.72
N SER A 91 -3.23 12.74 -9.63
CA SER A 91 -1.95 13.43 -9.42
C SER A 91 -0.92 13.00 -10.44
N LYS A 92 -0.26 13.98 -11.08
CA LYS A 92 0.90 13.68 -11.93
C LYS A 92 2.09 13.30 -11.06
N MET A 93 2.87 12.32 -11.50
CA MET A 93 4.11 11.95 -10.84
C MET A 93 5.11 13.11 -10.94
N LYS A 94 5.55 13.64 -9.79
CA LYS A 94 6.45 14.81 -9.75
C LYS A 94 7.91 14.49 -10.08
N LYS A 95 8.35 13.27 -9.77
CA LYS A 95 9.75 12.83 -10.04
C LYS A 95 9.73 11.48 -10.75
N PRO A 96 10.52 11.31 -11.82
CA PRO A 96 10.61 10.02 -12.49
C PRO A 96 11.27 8.99 -11.58
N PHE A 97 10.87 7.73 -11.75
CA PHE A 97 11.50 6.61 -11.09
C PHE A 97 12.89 6.38 -11.74
N ASN A 98 13.97 6.65 -11.02
CA ASN A 98 15.33 6.60 -11.52
C ASN A 98 16.30 5.87 -10.57
N LYS A 99 17.56 5.71 -11.00
CA LYS A 99 18.62 5.02 -10.23
C LYS A 99 18.90 5.65 -8.86
N SER A 100 18.59 6.93 -8.64
CA SER A 100 18.81 7.60 -7.35
C SER A 100 17.96 7.02 -6.22
N LEU A 101 16.88 6.29 -6.56
CA LEU A 101 16.01 5.62 -5.60
C LEU A 101 16.65 4.36 -4.97
N ALA A 102 17.84 3.95 -5.43
CA ALA A 102 18.68 2.98 -4.72
C ALA A 102 19.14 3.52 -3.35
N PHE A 103 19.22 4.83 -3.18
CA PHE A 103 19.50 5.45 -1.89
C PHE A 103 18.23 5.55 -1.04
N ARG A 104 18.29 5.00 0.18
CA ARG A 104 17.14 4.94 1.11
C ARG A 104 16.51 6.32 1.36
N LYS A 105 17.32 7.38 1.52
CA LYS A 105 16.84 8.75 1.75
C LYS A 105 15.95 9.22 0.60
N ASN A 106 16.42 9.09 -0.63
CA ASN A 106 15.68 9.52 -1.82
C ASN A 106 14.38 8.73 -2.01
N PHE A 107 14.41 7.43 -1.68
CA PHE A 107 13.23 6.60 -1.76
C PHE A 107 12.17 7.00 -0.71
N ILE A 108 12.59 7.26 0.53
CA ILE A 108 11.69 7.77 1.57
C ILE A 108 11.10 9.13 1.16
N GLU A 109 11.91 10.05 0.62
CA GLU A 109 11.45 11.34 0.13
C GLU A 109 10.41 11.20 -0.98
N LEU A 110 10.64 10.28 -1.93
CA LEU A 110 9.66 9.95 -2.96
C LEU A 110 8.34 9.47 -2.34
N LEU A 111 8.42 8.54 -1.36
CA LEU A 111 7.23 8.01 -0.69
C LEU A 111 6.48 9.09 0.09
N ILE A 112 7.17 9.98 0.80
CA ILE A 112 6.56 11.11 1.52
C ILE A 112 5.83 12.04 0.56
N ASN A 113 6.44 12.35 -0.59
CA ASN A 113 5.88 13.28 -1.58
C ASN A 113 4.82 12.63 -2.50
N SER A 114 4.69 11.31 -2.48
CA SER A 114 3.64 10.61 -3.20
C SER A 114 2.29 10.80 -2.53
N LYS A 115 1.19 10.61 -3.28
CA LYS A 115 -0.18 10.74 -2.77
C LYS A 115 -0.99 9.50 -3.13
N ASN A 116 -2.05 9.26 -2.36
CA ASN A 116 -3.14 8.38 -2.75
C ASN A 116 -4.35 9.26 -3.09
N ASP A 117 -4.64 9.40 -4.37
CA ASP A 117 -5.72 10.27 -4.86
C ASP A 117 -7.11 9.83 -4.39
N LEU A 118 -7.25 8.56 -4.03
CA LEU A 118 -8.49 7.99 -3.50
C LEU A 118 -8.73 8.38 -2.03
N GLN A 119 -7.67 8.71 -1.28
CA GLN A 119 -7.73 8.94 0.16
C GLN A 119 -8.66 10.09 0.53
N SER A 120 -8.56 11.23 -0.12
CA SER A 120 -9.39 12.41 0.17
C SER A 120 -10.88 12.15 -0.02
N ILE A 121 -11.24 11.26 -0.96
CA ILE A 121 -12.62 10.88 -1.25
C ILE A 121 -13.19 10.06 -0.09
N VAL A 122 -12.41 9.10 0.42
CA VAL A 122 -12.84 8.24 1.52
C VAL A 122 -12.84 9.00 2.85
N GLU A 123 -11.86 9.89 3.09
CA GLU A 123 -11.80 10.75 4.28
C GLU A 123 -13.01 11.70 4.38
N ARG A 124 -13.47 12.26 3.25
CA ARG A 124 -14.68 13.11 3.24
C ARG A 124 -15.91 12.35 3.69
N LYS A 125 -16.04 11.09 3.29
CA LYS A 125 -17.15 10.22 3.70
C LYS A 125 -16.99 9.73 5.15
N HIS A 126 -15.76 9.47 5.57
CA HIS A 126 -15.44 8.83 6.85
C HIS A 126 -14.37 9.62 7.61
N LYS A 127 -14.79 10.67 8.33
CA LYS A 127 -13.89 11.58 9.06
C LYS A 127 -12.94 10.90 10.05
N ILE A 128 -13.31 9.70 10.53
CA ILE A 128 -12.48 8.90 11.43
C ILE A 128 -11.15 8.49 10.78
N LEU A 129 -11.11 8.28 9.46
CA LEU A 129 -9.88 7.93 8.74
C LEU A 129 -8.88 9.07 8.79
N ARG A 130 -9.32 10.32 8.61
CA ARG A 130 -8.44 11.49 8.74
C ARG A 130 -7.88 11.60 10.15
N LYS A 131 -8.74 11.43 11.18
CA LYS A 131 -8.28 11.43 12.59
C LYS A 131 -7.27 10.34 12.86
N LEU A 132 -7.51 9.13 12.34
CA LEU A 132 -6.61 7.99 12.48
C LEU A 132 -5.25 8.26 11.82
N LEU A 133 -5.23 8.75 10.58
CA LEU A 133 -4.00 9.08 9.86
C LEU A 133 -3.18 10.15 10.58
N LEU A 134 -3.82 11.21 11.08
CA LEU A 134 -3.16 12.23 11.90
C LEU A 134 -2.56 11.59 13.16
N SER A 135 -3.35 10.80 13.89
CA SER A 135 -2.86 10.10 15.10
C SER A 135 -1.67 9.17 14.82
N ILE A 136 -1.60 8.51 13.66
CA ILE A 136 -0.45 7.68 13.27
C ILE A 136 0.78 8.57 13.03
N LYS A 137 0.59 9.69 12.31
CA LYS A 137 1.70 10.58 11.91
C LYS A 137 2.40 11.25 13.09
N GLU A 138 1.68 11.51 14.19
CA GLU A 138 2.20 12.15 15.41
C GLU A 138 3.24 11.30 16.17
N PHE A 139 3.34 10.00 15.90
CA PHE A 139 4.30 9.15 16.61
C PHE A 139 5.73 9.42 16.15
N LYS A 140 6.64 9.53 17.12
CA LYS A 140 8.08 9.61 16.87
C LYS A 140 8.53 8.40 16.04
N GLY A 141 9.31 8.68 15.00
CA GLY A 141 9.79 7.65 14.06
C GLY A 141 8.80 7.31 12.92
N CYS A 142 7.64 7.96 12.85
CA CYS A 142 6.74 7.84 11.71
C CYS A 142 7.16 8.81 10.59
N TYR A 143 7.54 8.29 9.43
CA TYR A 143 7.84 9.11 8.26
C TYR A 143 6.60 9.75 7.68
N PHE A 144 5.55 8.97 7.50
CA PHE A 144 4.24 9.42 7.03
C PHE A 144 3.17 8.37 7.32
N SER A 145 1.91 8.80 7.23
CA SER A 145 0.73 7.93 7.26
C SER A 145 -0.09 8.08 6.00
N ARG A 146 -0.74 7.00 5.54
CA ARG A 146 -1.56 6.99 4.33
C ARG A 146 -2.57 5.85 4.33
N MET A 147 -3.64 6.01 3.56
CA MET A 147 -4.59 4.95 3.27
C MET A 147 -4.06 4.05 2.14
N THR A 148 -4.29 2.74 2.18
CA THR A 148 -3.92 1.82 1.11
C THR A 148 -5.01 1.74 0.05
N GLY A 149 -4.65 1.79 -1.23
CA GLY A 149 -5.57 1.62 -2.34
C GLY A 149 -6.86 2.44 -2.17
N SER A 150 -8.01 1.81 -2.38
CA SER A 150 -9.34 2.40 -2.19
C SER A 150 -9.83 2.41 -0.73
N GLY A 151 -8.99 1.96 0.20
CA GLY A 151 -9.29 1.95 1.63
C GLY A 151 -10.00 0.66 2.10
N SER A 152 -10.31 0.59 3.37
CA SER A 152 -10.14 1.65 4.38
C SER A 152 -8.91 1.46 5.28
N THR A 153 -8.05 0.48 5.00
CA THR A 153 -6.82 0.30 5.79
C THR A 153 -5.96 1.54 5.70
N CYS A 154 -5.55 2.04 6.87
CA CYS A 154 -4.54 3.07 7.02
C CYS A 154 -3.20 2.44 7.43
N TYR A 155 -2.11 3.06 7.05
CA TYR A 155 -0.79 2.63 7.49
C TYR A 155 0.12 3.79 7.81
N GLY A 156 1.08 3.54 8.71
CA GLY A 156 2.22 4.39 8.94
C GLY A 156 3.50 3.68 8.54
N LEU A 157 4.41 4.40 7.88
CA LEU A 157 5.77 3.95 7.62
C LEU A 157 6.68 4.44 8.74
N PHE A 158 7.41 3.52 9.38
CA PHE A 158 8.25 3.82 10.52
C PHE A 158 9.73 3.56 10.25
N VAL A 159 10.57 4.30 10.97
CA VAL A 159 12.03 4.18 10.92
C VAL A 159 12.50 2.78 11.34
N ASP A 160 11.85 2.20 12.35
CA ASP A 160 12.18 0.90 12.93
C ASP A 160 10.95 0.17 13.49
N LYS A 161 11.17 -1.09 13.90
CA LYS A 161 10.14 -1.95 14.48
C LYS A 161 9.64 -1.42 15.83
N ASN A 162 10.53 -0.91 16.66
CA ASN A 162 10.19 -0.49 18.02
C ASN A 162 9.25 0.71 18.00
N SER A 163 9.54 1.73 17.16
CA SER A 163 8.67 2.89 16.96
C SER A 163 7.28 2.46 16.49
N SER A 164 7.19 1.50 15.56
CA SER A 164 5.90 0.98 15.09
C SER A 164 5.13 0.21 16.18
N LEU A 165 5.83 -0.54 17.07
CA LEU A 165 5.23 -1.25 18.18
C LEU A 165 4.70 -0.29 19.27
N VAL A 166 5.44 0.79 19.58
CA VAL A 166 4.96 1.83 20.50
C VAL A 166 3.68 2.47 19.99
N ALA A 167 3.65 2.84 18.70
CA ALA A 167 2.46 3.38 18.06
C ALA A 167 1.29 2.38 18.10
N LEU A 168 1.54 1.10 17.78
CA LEU A 168 0.53 0.04 17.85
C LEU A 168 -0.10 -0.06 19.25
N LYS A 169 0.72 -0.15 20.30
CA LYS A 169 0.24 -0.30 21.68
C LYS A 169 -0.68 0.86 22.08
N LYS A 170 -0.27 2.11 21.80
CA LYS A 170 -1.05 3.32 22.14
C LYS A 170 -2.32 3.44 21.30
N LEU A 171 -2.23 3.22 19.98
CA LEU A 171 -3.38 3.34 19.09
C LEU A 171 -4.42 2.22 19.31
N ARG A 172 -3.98 1.01 19.68
CA ARG A 172 -4.90 -0.08 20.05
C ARG A 172 -5.72 0.25 21.29
N LYS A 173 -5.13 0.95 22.28
CA LYS A 173 -5.89 1.46 23.45
C LYS A 173 -6.90 2.53 23.02
N LYS A 174 -6.52 3.45 22.11
CA LYS A 174 -7.38 4.54 21.63
C LYS A 174 -8.52 4.05 20.71
N TYR A 175 -8.27 2.99 19.94
CA TYR A 175 -9.21 2.43 18.95
C TYR A 175 -9.37 0.90 19.13
N PRO A 176 -9.92 0.43 20.25
CA PRO A 176 -9.92 -1.01 20.60
C PRO A 176 -10.70 -1.89 19.62
N LYS A 177 -11.65 -1.31 18.90
CA LYS A 177 -12.48 -2.02 17.91
C LYS A 177 -11.81 -2.16 16.52
N PHE A 178 -10.62 -1.55 16.31
CA PHE A 178 -9.94 -1.64 15.03
C PHE A 178 -8.99 -2.85 15.00
N TRP A 179 -8.70 -3.32 13.80
CA TRP A 179 -7.67 -4.35 13.62
C TRP A 179 -6.29 -3.71 13.40
N PHE A 180 -5.26 -4.30 13.99
CA PHE A 180 -3.88 -3.83 13.94
C PHE A 180 -2.91 -4.94 13.56
N SER A 181 -1.92 -4.62 12.77
CA SER A 181 -0.80 -5.50 12.45
C SER A 181 0.48 -4.71 12.19
N ILE A 182 1.61 -5.30 12.57
CA ILE A 182 2.92 -4.84 12.13
C ILE A 182 3.34 -5.68 10.93
N ALA A 183 3.93 -5.01 9.94
CA ALA A 183 4.49 -5.65 8.75
C ALA A 183 5.87 -5.06 8.45
N LYS A 184 6.67 -5.83 7.71
CA LYS A 184 7.94 -5.36 7.14
C LYS A 184 7.99 -5.69 5.65
N THR A 185 8.81 -4.96 4.91
CA THR A 185 9.15 -5.33 3.52
C THR A 185 9.95 -6.63 3.50
N ILE A 186 9.81 -7.39 2.45
CA ILE A 186 10.50 -8.68 2.18
C ILE A 186 11.56 -8.50 1.12
#